data_d23080d79b9097b31c867d42718a698a
#
_entry.id   d23080d79b9097b31c867d42718a698a
#
_cell.length_a   1.000
_cell.length_b   1.000
_cell.length_c   1.000
_cell.angle_alpha   90.00
_cell.angle_beta   90.00
_cell.angle_gamma   90.00
#
_symmetry.space_group_name_H-M   'P 1'
#
loop_
_entity.id
_entity.type
_entity.pdbx_description
1 polymer ?
#
loop_
_entity_poly.entity_id
_entity_poly.type
_entity_poly.pdbx_seq_one_letter_code
_entity_poly.pdbx_strand_id
1 'polypeptide(L)'
;SFMNRLQPGQALVNATWDDAAEKIVSMRGNGGHLNETVMEQILSSYSPHEREMRRYGRPSIGSGLVFPVMEEKIMIDPIILEDHWPRICGIDFGFDHPTALVWLAFDRDEDIYYVYDCYRQSKSPPSVHAAQIKSRPSYIPISWPHDGNRRDSMGNPGLADQYRNLGCNMLHSHFENPP
;
A
#
# COMPACT_ATOMS: atom_id res chain seq x y z
N SER A 1 5.74 5.69 8.55
CA SER A 1 5.28 4.89 9.68
C SER A 1 5.15 5.78 10.91
N PHE A 2 4.07 5.65 11.70
CA PHE A 2 3.83 6.41 12.93
C PHE A 2 4.94 6.17 13.98
N MET A 3 5.60 5.02 13.94
CA MET A 3 6.66 4.64 14.88
C MET A 3 7.97 5.43 14.72
N ASN A 4 8.20 6.13 13.61
CA ASN A 4 9.46 6.82 13.36
C ASN A 4 9.44 8.32 13.70
N ARG A 5 8.41 8.83 14.39
CA ARG A 5 8.27 10.26 14.73
C ARG A 5 8.05 10.48 16.23
N LEU A 6 8.93 9.91 17.07
CA LEU A 6 8.91 10.23 18.49
C LEU A 6 9.39 11.67 18.68
N GLN A 7 8.61 12.47 19.43
CA GLN A 7 8.99 13.82 19.84
C GLN A 7 10.01 13.73 21.00
N PRO A 8 10.85 14.76 21.19
CA PRO A 8 11.73 14.83 22.35
C PRO A 8 10.94 14.64 23.66
N GLY A 9 11.36 13.70 24.49
CA GLY A 9 10.69 13.32 25.74
C GLY A 9 9.61 12.23 25.61
N GLN A 10 9.34 11.73 24.42
CA GLN A 10 8.49 10.55 24.24
C GLN A 10 9.34 9.28 24.12
N ALA A 11 8.88 8.21 24.73
CA ALA A 11 9.46 6.88 24.61
C ALA A 11 8.41 5.89 24.13
N LEU A 12 8.77 5.02 23.18
CA LEU A 12 7.97 3.89 22.77
C LEU A 12 8.43 2.66 23.55
N VAL A 13 7.52 2.12 24.36
CA VAL A 13 7.74 0.83 25.03
C VAL A 13 6.92 -0.21 24.31
N ASN A 14 7.57 -1.22 23.75
CA ASN A 14 6.91 -2.37 23.12
C ASN A 14 6.94 -3.53 24.11
N ALA A 15 5.78 -4.03 24.53
CA ALA A 15 5.63 -5.20 25.35
C ALA A 15 5.00 -6.32 24.53
N THR A 16 5.58 -7.51 24.64
CA THR A 16 5.15 -8.72 23.95
C THR A 16 4.55 -9.73 24.94
N TRP A 17 3.86 -10.73 24.43
CA TRP A 17 3.40 -11.84 25.27
C TRP A 17 4.57 -12.66 25.82
N ASP A 18 5.67 -12.70 25.10
CA ASP A 18 6.87 -13.38 25.56
C ASP A 18 7.44 -12.72 26.83
N ASP A 19 7.25 -11.41 27.01
CA ASP A 19 7.60 -10.68 28.23
C ASP A 19 6.72 -11.07 29.42
N ALA A 20 5.55 -11.63 29.18
CA ALA A 20 4.58 -12.09 30.18
C ALA A 20 4.65 -13.61 30.42
N ALA A 21 5.53 -14.34 29.72
CA ALA A 21 5.66 -15.79 29.85
C ALA A 21 6.24 -16.20 31.22
N GLU A 22 5.76 -17.30 31.76
CA GLU A 22 6.20 -17.82 33.09
C GLU A 22 7.72 -18.03 33.22
N LYS A 23 8.39 -18.32 32.10
CA LYS A 23 9.84 -18.58 32.07
C LYS A 23 10.71 -17.31 32.17
N ILE A 24 10.11 -16.14 31.99
CA ILE A 24 10.85 -14.87 32.06
C ILE A 24 10.78 -14.33 33.47
N VAL A 25 11.92 -14.33 34.15
CA VAL A 25 12.07 -13.65 35.43
C VAL A 25 12.23 -12.16 35.17
N SER A 26 11.22 -11.38 35.55
CA SER A 26 11.30 -9.91 35.46
C SER A 26 12.42 -9.37 36.35
N MET A 27 12.89 -8.14 36.09
CA MET A 27 13.89 -7.47 36.97
C MET A 27 13.44 -7.35 38.44
N ARG A 28 12.16 -7.61 38.73
CA ARG A 28 11.59 -7.65 40.09
C ARG A 28 11.56 -9.06 40.70
N GLY A 29 12.12 -10.07 40.01
CA GLY A 29 12.23 -11.44 40.53
C GLY A 29 10.95 -12.28 40.42
N ASN A 30 9.87 -11.76 39.87
CA ASN A 30 8.64 -12.51 39.64
C ASN A 30 8.61 -12.99 38.19
N GLY A 31 8.38 -14.28 37.96
CA GLY A 31 8.10 -14.84 36.63
C GLY A 31 6.83 -14.25 36.02
N GLY A 32 6.69 -14.35 34.71
CA GLY A 32 5.46 -13.99 34.02
C GLY A 32 4.28 -14.86 34.46
N HIS A 33 3.06 -14.44 34.13
CA HIS A 33 1.83 -15.09 34.56
C HIS A 33 1.14 -15.91 33.45
N LEU A 34 1.69 -15.90 32.23
CA LEU A 34 1.13 -16.61 31.10
C LEU A 34 1.87 -17.92 30.84
N ASN A 35 1.14 -19.03 30.94
CA ASN A 35 1.64 -20.35 30.57
C ASN A 35 1.68 -20.45 29.01
N GLU A 36 2.74 -21.05 28.47
CA GLU A 36 2.95 -21.21 27.03
C GLU A 36 1.79 -21.93 26.33
N THR A 37 1.25 -22.96 26.97
CA THR A 37 0.07 -23.71 26.46
C THR A 37 -1.16 -22.82 26.36
N VAL A 38 -1.41 -21.98 27.36
CA VAL A 38 -2.54 -21.04 27.39
C VAL A 38 -2.33 -19.95 26.31
N MET A 39 -1.10 -19.47 26.16
CA MET A 39 -0.75 -18.52 25.09
C MET A 39 -1.06 -19.08 23.71
N GLU A 40 -0.64 -20.31 23.43
CA GLU A 40 -0.90 -20.98 22.15
C GLU A 40 -2.39 -21.23 21.91
N GLN A 41 -3.13 -21.64 22.94
CA GLN A 41 -4.58 -21.81 22.83
C GLN A 41 -5.29 -20.50 22.50
N ILE A 42 -4.95 -19.42 23.17
CA ILE A 42 -5.54 -18.10 22.87
C ILE A 42 -5.12 -17.64 21.49
N LEU A 43 -3.84 -17.77 21.10
CA LEU A 43 -3.36 -17.39 19.78
C LEU A 43 -4.01 -18.22 18.66
N SER A 44 -4.31 -19.50 18.92
CA SER A 44 -4.96 -20.36 17.91
C SER A 44 -6.37 -19.90 17.53
N SER A 45 -7.06 -19.18 18.42
CA SER A 45 -8.38 -18.61 18.16
C SER A 45 -8.38 -17.40 17.23
N TYR A 46 -7.21 -16.80 16.99
CA TYR A 46 -7.05 -15.64 16.10
C TYR A 46 -6.60 -16.05 14.70
N SER A 47 -6.91 -15.19 13.72
CA SER A 47 -6.39 -15.35 12.36
C SER A 47 -4.84 -15.26 12.34
N PRO A 48 -4.16 -15.87 11.36
CA PRO A 48 -2.69 -15.90 11.33
C PRO A 48 -2.03 -14.52 11.45
N HIS A 49 -2.61 -13.49 10.81
CA HIS A 49 -2.08 -12.12 10.86
C HIS A 49 -2.33 -11.44 12.22
N GLU A 50 -3.44 -11.78 12.91
CA GLU A 50 -3.72 -11.25 14.25
C GLU A 50 -2.82 -11.88 15.30
N ARG A 51 -2.40 -13.15 15.11
CA ARG A 51 -1.51 -13.85 16.06
C ARG A 51 -0.19 -13.13 16.26
N GLU A 52 0.46 -12.73 15.16
CA GLU A 52 1.72 -11.99 15.23
C GLU A 52 1.56 -10.62 15.91
N MET A 53 0.50 -9.91 15.56
CA MET A 53 0.17 -8.63 16.17
C MET A 53 0.02 -8.74 17.69
N ARG A 54 -0.76 -9.72 18.14
CA ARG A 54 -1.04 -9.89 19.56
C ARG A 54 0.16 -10.44 20.32
N ARG A 55 0.93 -11.35 19.73
CA ARG A 55 2.11 -11.93 20.36
C ARG A 55 3.22 -10.91 20.56
N TYR A 56 3.48 -10.08 19.57
CA TYR A 56 4.63 -9.17 19.55
C TYR A 56 4.27 -7.71 19.84
N GLY A 57 3.01 -7.41 20.17
CA GLY A 57 2.57 -6.04 20.46
C GLY A 57 2.81 -5.06 19.30
N ARG A 58 2.97 -5.57 18.07
CA ARG A 58 3.14 -4.74 16.90
C ARG A 58 1.77 -4.27 16.42
N PRO A 59 1.52 -2.96 16.26
CA PRO A 59 0.27 -2.51 15.69
C PRO A 59 0.16 -3.10 14.27
N SER A 60 -0.70 -4.07 14.09
CA SER A 60 -1.17 -4.41 12.76
C SER A 60 -2.08 -3.28 12.33
N ILE A 61 -1.82 -2.75 11.16
CA ILE A 61 -2.76 -1.86 10.50
C ILE A 61 -4.05 -2.68 10.35
N GLY A 62 -5.11 -2.20 11.00
CA GLY A 62 -6.30 -2.97 11.31
C GLY A 62 -7.03 -3.62 10.13
N SER A 63 -8.20 -4.18 10.40
CA SER A 63 -9.16 -4.89 9.51
C SER A 63 -9.60 -4.15 8.23
N GLY A 64 -8.71 -3.41 7.58
CA GLY A 64 -8.91 -2.65 6.35
C GLY A 64 -7.76 -2.80 5.36
N LEU A 65 -6.82 -3.71 5.61
CA LEU A 65 -5.78 -4.00 4.62
C LEU A 65 -6.42 -4.74 3.44
N VAL A 66 -6.34 -4.13 2.26
CA VAL A 66 -6.70 -4.78 1.00
C VAL A 66 -5.81 -6.00 0.77
N PHE A 67 -4.55 -5.91 1.15
CA PHE A 67 -3.59 -7.01 1.11
C PHE A 67 -3.10 -7.33 2.53
N PRO A 68 -3.54 -8.44 3.16
CA PRO A 68 -3.14 -8.82 4.51
C PRO A 68 -1.75 -9.47 4.52
N VAL A 69 -0.78 -8.82 3.88
CA VAL A 69 0.61 -9.25 3.79
C VAL A 69 1.49 -8.22 4.48
N MET A 70 2.44 -8.66 5.28
CA MET A 70 3.39 -7.75 5.91
C MET A 70 4.30 -7.11 4.86
N GLU A 71 4.56 -5.82 5.02
CA GLU A 71 5.37 -5.02 4.09
C GLU A 71 6.76 -5.63 3.88
N GLU A 72 7.38 -6.16 4.94
CA GLU A 72 8.69 -6.80 4.90
C GLU A 72 8.74 -8.06 4.02
N LYS A 73 7.58 -8.66 3.72
CA LYS A 73 7.49 -9.85 2.84
C LYS A 73 7.38 -9.50 1.36
N ILE A 74 7.00 -8.28 1.05
CA ILE A 74 6.77 -7.81 -0.33
C ILE A 74 7.74 -6.73 -0.75
N MET A 75 8.41 -6.06 0.21
CA MET A 75 9.49 -5.13 -0.11
C MET A 75 10.77 -5.89 -0.43
N ILE A 76 11.40 -5.49 -1.52
CA ILE A 76 12.71 -5.98 -1.95
C ILE A 76 13.67 -4.81 -2.12
N ASP A 77 14.96 -5.09 -2.13
CA ASP A 77 15.97 -4.10 -2.51
C ASP A 77 15.74 -3.63 -3.96
N PRO A 78 16.11 -2.38 -4.29
CA PRO A 78 15.97 -1.87 -5.65
C PRO A 78 16.65 -2.77 -6.68
N ILE A 79 15.91 -3.11 -7.72
CA ILE A 79 16.39 -3.93 -8.85
C ILE A 79 16.45 -3.10 -10.14
N ILE A 80 17.23 -3.56 -11.09
CA ILE A 80 17.22 -3.03 -12.45
C ILE A 80 16.05 -3.68 -13.20
N LEU A 81 15.13 -2.85 -13.70
CA LEU A 81 14.00 -3.34 -14.49
C LEU A 81 14.46 -3.56 -15.93
N GLU A 82 14.25 -4.77 -16.43
CA GLU A 82 14.61 -5.12 -17.81
C GLU A 82 13.75 -4.33 -18.82
N ASP A 83 14.35 -3.92 -19.92
CA ASP A 83 13.68 -3.10 -20.95
C ASP A 83 12.52 -3.84 -21.64
N HIS A 84 12.60 -5.17 -21.73
CA HIS A 84 11.59 -6.00 -22.36
C HIS A 84 10.37 -6.31 -21.48
N TRP A 85 10.44 -6.00 -20.19
CA TRP A 85 9.31 -6.19 -19.30
C TRP A 85 8.18 -5.21 -19.62
N PRO A 86 6.96 -5.71 -19.88
CA PRO A 86 5.81 -4.84 -20.09
C PRO A 86 5.54 -4.00 -18.84
N ARG A 87 5.18 -2.75 -19.07
CA ARG A 87 4.91 -1.78 -18.01
C ARG A 87 3.53 -1.21 -18.17
N ILE A 88 2.88 -0.90 -17.05
CA ILE A 88 1.57 -0.25 -16.98
C ILE A 88 1.53 0.72 -15.81
N CYS A 89 0.73 1.75 -15.94
CA CYS A 89 0.38 2.66 -14.86
C CYS A 89 -1.10 2.50 -14.52
N GLY A 90 -1.44 2.37 -13.25
CA GLY A 90 -2.82 2.52 -12.78
C GLY A 90 -3.03 3.93 -12.22
N ILE A 91 -4.16 4.55 -12.53
CA ILE A 91 -4.58 5.82 -11.95
C ILE A 91 -5.89 5.65 -11.18
N ASP A 92 -5.97 6.28 -10.01
CA ASP A 92 -7.20 6.51 -9.27
C ASP A 92 -7.42 8.02 -9.16
N PHE A 93 -8.59 8.50 -9.63
CA PHE A 93 -8.88 9.92 -9.70
C PHE A 93 -9.41 10.45 -8.37
N GLY A 94 -8.90 11.58 -7.95
CA GLY A 94 -9.36 12.27 -6.76
C GLY A 94 -9.05 13.76 -6.80
N PHE A 95 -9.68 14.53 -5.91
CA PHE A 95 -9.36 15.93 -5.68
C PHE A 95 -9.16 16.18 -4.19
N ASP A 96 -10.22 16.12 -3.36
CA ASP A 96 -10.10 16.18 -1.90
C ASP A 96 -9.42 14.91 -1.37
N HIS A 97 -9.85 13.74 -1.85
CA HIS A 97 -9.01 12.53 -1.80
C HIS A 97 -7.92 12.65 -2.87
N PRO A 98 -6.71 12.18 -2.58
CA PRO A 98 -5.61 12.35 -3.52
C PRO A 98 -5.83 11.55 -4.80
N THR A 99 -5.46 12.14 -5.95
CA THR A 99 -5.16 11.35 -7.14
C THR A 99 -3.94 10.48 -6.85
N ALA A 100 -4.04 9.20 -7.14
CA ALA A 100 -2.96 8.22 -6.97
C ALA A 100 -2.57 7.58 -8.30
N LEU A 101 -1.29 7.33 -8.46
CA LEU A 101 -0.70 6.65 -9.60
C LEU A 101 0.26 5.58 -9.10
N VAL A 102 0.23 4.41 -9.73
CA VAL A 102 1.11 3.29 -9.41
C VAL A 102 1.65 2.72 -10.71
N TRP A 103 2.97 2.58 -10.82
CA TRP A 103 3.62 1.98 -11.98
C TRP A 103 4.09 0.57 -11.66
N LEU A 104 3.75 -0.36 -12.55
CA LEU A 104 4.10 -1.77 -12.45
C LEU A 104 4.92 -2.20 -13.65
N ALA A 105 5.85 -3.11 -13.41
CA ALA A 105 6.53 -3.89 -14.43
C ALA A 105 6.23 -5.38 -14.20
N PHE A 106 6.12 -6.16 -15.26
CA PHE A 106 5.80 -7.57 -15.18
C PHE A 106 6.92 -8.42 -15.74
N ASP A 107 7.56 -9.18 -14.87
CA ASP A 107 8.48 -10.25 -15.23
C ASP A 107 7.65 -11.50 -15.61
N ARG A 108 7.64 -11.82 -16.90
CA ARG A 108 6.88 -12.97 -17.42
C ARG A 108 7.53 -14.30 -17.14
N ASP A 109 8.82 -14.32 -16.95
CA ASP A 109 9.59 -15.56 -16.76
C ASP A 109 9.41 -16.08 -15.33
N GLU A 110 9.38 -15.17 -14.36
CA GLU A 110 9.19 -15.50 -12.95
C GLU A 110 7.74 -15.29 -12.47
N ASP A 111 6.83 -14.79 -13.32
CA ASP A 111 5.44 -14.43 -13.00
C ASP A 111 5.33 -13.44 -11.83
N ILE A 112 6.21 -12.44 -11.80
CA ILE A 112 6.30 -11.44 -10.73
C ILE A 112 5.91 -10.07 -11.22
N TYR A 113 5.06 -9.37 -10.46
CA TYR A 113 4.74 -7.97 -10.66
C TYR A 113 5.53 -7.09 -9.70
N TYR A 114 6.32 -6.20 -10.25
CA TYR A 114 7.08 -5.21 -9.49
C TYR A 114 6.38 -3.87 -9.47
N VAL A 115 6.01 -3.37 -8.28
CA VAL A 115 5.62 -1.97 -8.10
C VAL A 115 6.90 -1.17 -7.94
N TYR A 116 7.27 -0.39 -8.96
CA TYR A 116 8.56 0.29 -8.99
C TYR A 116 8.48 1.80 -8.77
N ASP A 117 7.28 2.39 -8.91
CA ASP A 117 7.09 3.81 -8.70
C ASP A 117 5.65 4.10 -8.28
N CYS A 118 5.46 5.14 -7.49
CA CYS A 118 4.14 5.61 -7.08
C CYS A 118 4.13 7.14 -6.91
N TYR A 119 2.93 7.70 -7.09
CA TYR A 119 2.68 9.13 -6.88
C TYR A 119 1.32 9.29 -6.21
N ARG A 120 1.22 10.27 -5.33
CA ARG A 120 -0.02 10.60 -4.66
C ARG A 120 -0.07 12.08 -4.32
N GLN A 121 -1.13 12.78 -4.77
CA GLN A 121 -1.31 14.20 -4.45
C GLN A 121 -2.80 14.58 -4.48
N SER A 122 -3.24 15.33 -3.48
CA SER A 122 -4.59 15.92 -3.40
C SER A 122 -4.59 17.38 -3.81
N LYS A 123 -5.79 17.92 -4.04
CA LYS A 123 -6.06 19.33 -4.31
C LYS A 123 -5.23 19.93 -5.45
N SER A 124 -5.01 19.12 -6.48
CA SER A 124 -4.23 19.51 -7.66
C SER A 124 -5.02 19.26 -8.94
N PRO A 125 -4.89 20.12 -9.95
CA PRO A 125 -5.56 19.93 -11.22
C PRO A 125 -4.94 18.81 -12.06
N PRO A 126 -5.65 18.25 -13.04
CA PRO A 126 -5.15 17.20 -13.93
C PRO A 126 -3.82 17.52 -14.62
N SER A 127 -3.54 18.81 -14.90
CA SER A 127 -2.28 19.25 -15.52
C SER A 127 -1.05 18.96 -14.66
N VAL A 128 -1.17 19.04 -13.33
CA VAL A 128 -0.08 18.73 -12.40
C VAL A 128 0.20 17.23 -12.39
N HIS A 129 -0.84 16.42 -12.32
CA HIS A 129 -0.70 14.97 -12.38
C HIS A 129 -0.18 14.50 -13.74
N ALA A 130 -0.67 15.10 -14.85
CA ALA A 130 -0.17 14.82 -16.19
C ALA A 130 1.32 15.16 -16.36
N ALA A 131 1.80 16.22 -15.72
CA ALA A 131 3.23 16.54 -15.71
C ALA A 131 4.06 15.44 -15.03
N GLN A 132 3.55 14.88 -13.92
CA GLN A 132 4.16 13.74 -13.25
C GLN A 132 4.15 12.48 -14.11
N ILE A 133 3.06 12.19 -14.80
CA ILE A 133 2.98 11.06 -15.75
C ILE A 133 4.01 11.23 -16.85
N LYS A 134 4.10 12.41 -17.45
CA LYS A 134 5.02 12.70 -18.57
C LYS A 134 6.49 12.75 -18.19
N SER A 135 6.83 12.77 -16.91
CA SER A 135 8.22 12.59 -16.46
C SER A 135 8.71 11.13 -16.56
N ARG A 136 7.82 10.19 -16.91
CA ARG A 136 8.10 8.79 -17.18
C ARG A 136 7.95 8.50 -18.68
N PRO A 137 8.44 7.34 -19.16
CA PRO A 137 8.36 7.00 -20.57
C PRO A 137 6.92 7.03 -21.12
N SER A 138 6.72 7.75 -22.23
CA SER A 138 5.39 8.01 -22.81
C SER A 138 4.72 6.78 -23.37
N TYR A 139 5.47 5.69 -23.62
CA TYR A 139 4.90 4.44 -24.14
C TYR A 139 4.10 3.66 -23.07
N ILE A 140 4.28 3.98 -21.78
CA ILE A 140 3.59 3.26 -20.70
C ILE A 140 2.10 3.57 -20.75
N PRO A 141 1.23 2.56 -20.98
CA PRO A 141 -0.20 2.78 -20.99
C PRO A 141 -0.74 3.01 -19.57
N ILE A 142 -1.82 3.80 -19.49
CA ILE A 142 -2.46 4.14 -18.21
C ILE A 142 -3.82 3.48 -18.16
N SER A 143 -4.01 2.58 -17.20
CA SER A 143 -5.28 1.97 -16.85
C SER A 143 -6.05 2.90 -15.90
N TRP A 144 -7.34 3.05 -16.09
CA TRP A 144 -8.16 4.04 -15.38
C TRP A 144 -9.56 3.50 -15.07
N PRO A 145 -10.20 3.93 -13.96
CA PRO A 145 -11.51 3.44 -13.53
C PRO A 145 -12.67 4.13 -14.27
N HIS A 146 -13.86 3.53 -14.18
CA HIS A 146 -15.08 3.98 -14.85
C HIS A 146 -15.46 5.45 -14.57
N ASP A 147 -15.16 5.98 -13.39
CA ASP A 147 -15.47 7.37 -13.01
C ASP A 147 -14.73 8.42 -13.86
N GLY A 148 -13.63 8.03 -14.52
CA GLY A 148 -12.95 8.86 -15.52
C GLY A 148 -13.81 9.27 -16.71
N ASN A 149 -14.94 8.59 -16.94
CA ASN A 149 -15.92 8.95 -17.97
C ASN A 149 -16.88 10.07 -17.56
N ARG A 150 -16.99 10.37 -16.27
CA ARG A 150 -17.96 11.35 -15.78
C ARG A 150 -17.66 12.73 -16.33
N ARG A 151 -18.63 13.28 -17.04
CA ARG A 151 -18.67 14.70 -17.40
C ARG A 151 -19.19 15.48 -16.21
N ASP A 152 -18.67 16.68 -16.00
CA ASP A 152 -19.23 17.56 -14.99
C ASP A 152 -20.60 18.14 -15.43
N SER A 153 -21.27 18.84 -14.52
CA SER A 153 -22.57 19.49 -14.79
C SER A 153 -22.48 20.63 -15.82
N MET A 154 -21.29 21.09 -16.16
CA MET A 154 -21.03 22.11 -17.19
C MET A 154 -20.71 21.48 -18.56
N GLY A 155 -20.73 20.14 -18.66
CA GLY A 155 -20.46 19.43 -19.93
C GLY A 155 -18.98 19.33 -20.28
N ASN A 156 -18.06 19.62 -19.33
CA ASN A 156 -16.64 19.41 -19.56
C ASN A 156 -16.34 17.93 -19.82
N PRO A 157 -15.31 17.63 -20.63
CA PRO A 157 -14.92 16.26 -20.92
C PRO A 157 -14.58 15.50 -19.64
N GLY A 158 -14.82 14.19 -19.62
CA GLY A 158 -14.45 13.32 -18.51
C GLY A 158 -12.96 13.41 -18.17
N LEU A 159 -12.60 13.03 -16.95
CA LEU A 159 -11.21 13.11 -16.51
C LEU A 159 -10.26 12.36 -17.42
N ALA A 160 -10.64 11.16 -17.88
CA ALA A 160 -9.81 10.39 -18.82
C ALA A 160 -9.51 11.18 -20.12
N ASP A 161 -10.51 11.90 -20.66
CA ASP A 161 -10.31 12.72 -21.86
C ASP A 161 -9.44 13.95 -21.58
N GLN A 162 -9.57 14.55 -20.39
CA GLN A 162 -8.68 15.64 -19.97
C GLN A 162 -7.21 15.19 -19.96
N TYR A 163 -6.93 14.01 -19.40
CA TYR A 163 -5.57 13.45 -19.38
C TYR A 163 -5.08 13.09 -20.80
N ARG A 164 -5.95 12.55 -21.68
CA ARG A 164 -5.60 12.32 -23.09
C ARG A 164 -5.22 13.63 -23.79
N ASN A 165 -6.02 14.68 -23.59
CA ASN A 165 -5.76 16.01 -24.16
C ASN A 165 -4.44 16.62 -23.63
N LEU A 166 -4.02 16.25 -22.42
CA LEU A 166 -2.74 16.63 -21.85
C LEU A 166 -1.57 15.74 -22.34
N GLY A 167 -1.84 14.79 -23.22
CA GLY A 167 -0.83 13.92 -23.84
C GLY A 167 -0.47 12.67 -23.03
N CYS A 168 -1.32 12.26 -22.08
CA CYS A 168 -1.14 11.03 -21.35
C CYS A 168 -1.65 9.82 -22.16
N ASN A 169 -0.93 8.70 -22.12
CA ASN A 169 -1.26 7.47 -22.85
C ASN A 169 -2.35 6.66 -22.15
N MET A 170 -3.56 7.24 -22.05
CA MET A 170 -4.71 6.58 -21.41
C MET A 170 -5.21 5.42 -22.28
N LEU A 171 -5.40 4.24 -21.68
CA LEU A 171 -6.02 3.10 -22.35
C LEU A 171 -7.36 3.50 -22.97
N HIS A 172 -7.75 2.84 -24.06
CA HIS A 172 -8.99 3.16 -24.77
C HIS A 172 -10.22 2.87 -23.91
N SER A 173 -10.22 1.75 -23.21
CA SER A 173 -11.27 1.34 -22.27
C SER A 173 -10.85 1.50 -20.83
N HIS A 174 -11.80 1.80 -19.96
CA HIS A 174 -11.63 1.75 -18.51
C HIS A 174 -11.77 0.31 -18.00
N PHE A 175 -11.30 0.08 -16.79
CA PHE A 175 -11.63 -1.15 -16.04
C PHE A 175 -12.88 -0.92 -15.19
N GLU A 176 -13.63 -1.99 -14.95
CA GLU A 176 -14.74 -2.00 -13.99
C GLU A 176 -14.26 -2.60 -12.68
N ASN A 177 -14.64 -1.97 -11.57
CA ASN A 177 -14.41 -2.59 -10.28
C ASN A 177 -15.28 -3.85 -10.18
N PRO A 178 -14.73 -4.98 -9.77
CA PRO A 178 -15.55 -6.16 -9.50
C PRO A 178 -16.57 -5.83 -8.41
N PRO A 179 -17.76 -6.45 -8.48
CA PRO A 179 -18.83 -6.24 -7.51
C PRO A 179 -18.45 -6.67 -6.09
#